data_f94a65f64443016612d39b6d85d2ba73
#
_entry.id   f94a65f64443016612d39b6d85d2ba73
#
_cell.length_a   1.000
_cell.length_b   1.000
_cell.length_c   1.000
_cell.angle_alpha   90.00
_cell.angle_beta   90.00
_cell.angle_gamma   90.00
#
_symmetry.space_group_name_H-M   'P 1'
#
loop_
_entity.id
_entity.type
_entity.pdbx_description
1 polymer ?
#
loop_
_entity_poly.entity_id
_entity_poly.type
_entity_poly.pdbx_seq_one_letter_code
_entity_poly.pdbx_strand_id
1 'polypeptide(L)'
;MDPLKKLLDFLASLKLAVILLVVLLVGLSAGTILESRTDAATAGRLVYYSWWFLGLQALFATNVALSIANLFPWGRKRIGFLMTHASLLLILAGAALTYFGKVEGQLGLWEGESGSVLINQDANGKVTSRVELPFSVKLEDFVLETYQGTMRPSGFASQVVVTDIDTGKSFPARIWMNTPLHHRGWSLFQSSYQQDGGREATVLSVSKDPGQLIVFVGYATLVLGMILVLLTRVSQARERDALEAKVSAGGMSLPT
;
A
#
# COMPACT_ATOMS: atom_id res chain seq x y z
N MET A 1 -2.63 -2.54 42.95
CA MET A 1 -2.37 -2.84 41.52
C MET A 1 -1.61 -1.69 40.94
N ASP A 2 -0.46 -1.96 40.36
CA ASP A 2 0.42 -0.96 39.75
C ASP A 2 -0.34 -0.16 38.67
N PRO A 3 -0.36 1.18 38.73
CA PRO A 3 -1.04 2.01 37.74
C PRO A 3 -0.49 1.81 36.31
N LEU A 4 0.81 1.50 36.18
CA LEU A 4 1.43 1.17 34.89
C LEU A 4 0.84 -0.11 34.30
N LYS A 5 0.64 -1.15 35.12
CA LYS A 5 0.03 -2.41 34.65
C LYS A 5 -1.40 -2.19 34.14
N LYS A 6 -2.20 -1.41 34.86
CA LYS A 6 -3.57 -1.06 34.41
C LYS A 6 -3.58 -0.35 33.08
N LEU A 7 -2.65 0.57 32.86
CA LEU A 7 -2.51 1.29 31.59
C LEU A 7 -2.13 0.34 30.45
N LEU A 8 -1.15 -0.54 30.67
CA LEU A 8 -0.73 -1.52 29.66
C LEU A 8 -1.86 -2.50 29.31
N ASP A 9 -2.60 -3.00 30.31
CA ASP A 9 -3.75 -3.88 30.11
C ASP A 9 -4.88 -3.17 29.32
N PHE A 10 -5.11 -1.89 29.58
CA PHE A 10 -6.06 -1.08 28.81
C PHE A 10 -5.59 -0.90 27.37
N LEU A 11 -4.31 -0.53 27.17
CA LEU A 11 -3.73 -0.34 25.84
C LEU A 11 -3.71 -1.63 25.01
N ALA A 12 -3.58 -2.80 25.64
CA ALA A 12 -3.65 -4.11 24.98
C ALA A 12 -5.07 -4.65 24.82
N SER A 13 -6.10 -3.91 25.25
CA SER A 13 -7.47 -4.43 25.31
C SER A 13 -8.14 -4.54 23.94
N LEU A 14 -8.94 -5.58 23.76
CA LEU A 14 -9.80 -5.76 22.58
C LEU A 14 -10.83 -4.61 22.44
N LYS A 15 -11.32 -4.05 23.55
CA LYS A 15 -12.25 -2.92 23.54
C LYS A 15 -11.64 -1.71 22.86
N LEU A 16 -10.39 -1.38 23.23
CA LEU A 16 -9.65 -0.28 22.61
C LEU A 16 -9.41 -0.57 21.11
N ALA A 17 -9.01 -1.79 20.75
CA ALA A 17 -8.81 -2.18 19.36
C ALA A 17 -10.06 -1.92 18.50
N VAL A 18 -11.24 -2.34 18.97
CA VAL A 18 -12.50 -2.15 18.26
C VAL A 18 -12.84 -0.66 18.12
N ILE A 19 -12.67 0.14 19.18
CA ILE A 19 -12.89 1.58 19.13
C ILE A 19 -11.96 2.23 18.10
N LEU A 20 -10.67 1.90 18.14
CA LEU A 20 -9.68 2.45 17.20
C LEU A 20 -10.00 2.08 15.74
N LEU A 21 -10.40 0.84 15.48
CA LEU A 21 -10.82 0.40 14.14
C LEU A 21 -12.05 1.16 13.64
N VAL A 22 -13.05 1.38 14.50
CA VAL A 22 -14.24 2.17 14.13
C VAL A 22 -13.87 3.62 13.83
N VAL A 23 -13.03 4.24 14.66
CA VAL A 23 -12.59 5.62 14.46
C VAL A 23 -11.73 5.75 13.20
N LEU A 24 -10.84 4.79 12.93
CA LEU A 24 -10.05 4.71 11.69
C LEU A 24 -10.98 4.59 10.46
N LEU A 25 -11.98 3.71 10.53
CA LEU A 25 -12.95 3.52 9.45
C LEU A 25 -13.72 4.82 9.15
N VAL A 26 -14.21 5.50 10.20
CA VAL A 26 -14.90 6.78 10.06
C VAL A 26 -13.98 7.85 9.47
N GLY A 27 -12.72 7.92 9.95
CA GLY A 27 -11.72 8.85 9.42
C GLY A 27 -11.41 8.62 7.95
N LEU A 28 -11.20 7.36 7.54
CA LEU A 28 -10.97 6.99 6.13
C LEU A 28 -12.18 7.32 5.26
N SER A 29 -13.40 7.01 5.73
CA SER A 29 -14.64 7.32 5.00
C SER A 29 -14.80 8.83 4.83
N ALA A 30 -14.56 9.61 5.87
CA ALA A 30 -14.61 11.06 5.81
C ALA A 30 -13.55 11.63 4.85
N GLY A 31 -12.34 11.07 4.86
CA GLY A 31 -11.27 11.42 3.92
C GLY A 31 -11.67 11.17 2.47
N THR A 32 -12.22 10.00 2.17
CA THR A 32 -12.69 9.64 0.82
C THR A 32 -13.83 10.56 0.34
N ILE A 33 -14.79 10.88 1.23
CA ILE A 33 -15.89 11.82 0.90
C ILE A 33 -15.32 13.23 0.64
N LEU A 34 -14.36 13.67 1.45
CA LEU A 34 -13.70 14.96 1.26
C LEU A 34 -12.96 15.01 -0.07
N GLU A 35 -12.18 13.97 -0.39
CA GLU A 35 -11.45 13.84 -1.64
C GLU A 35 -12.38 13.91 -2.86
N SER A 36 -13.52 13.23 -2.81
CA SER A 36 -14.51 13.25 -3.90
C SER A 36 -15.19 14.62 -4.10
N ARG A 37 -15.18 15.46 -3.08
CA ARG A 37 -15.81 16.80 -3.13
C ARG A 37 -14.82 17.94 -3.38
N THR A 38 -13.55 17.71 -3.13
CA THR A 38 -12.49 18.71 -3.27
C THR A 38 -11.38 18.18 -4.17
N ASP A 39 -10.28 17.70 -3.59
CA ASP A 39 -9.12 17.13 -4.27
C ASP A 39 -8.30 16.25 -3.30
N ALA A 40 -7.44 15.39 -3.87
CA ALA A 40 -6.58 14.48 -3.09
C ALA A 40 -5.58 15.21 -2.19
N ALA A 41 -5.10 16.39 -2.59
CA ALA A 41 -4.14 17.17 -1.80
C ALA A 41 -4.80 17.73 -0.53
N THR A 42 -6.05 18.20 -0.63
CA THR A 42 -6.83 18.69 0.51
C THR A 42 -7.20 17.56 1.46
N ALA A 43 -7.68 16.42 0.95
CA ALA A 43 -7.98 15.24 1.76
C ALA A 43 -6.72 14.70 2.44
N GLY A 44 -5.61 14.65 1.71
CA GLY A 44 -4.30 14.29 2.26
C GLY A 44 -3.92 15.15 3.45
N ARG A 45 -3.98 16.45 3.30
CA ARG A 45 -3.57 17.42 4.32
C ARG A 45 -4.47 17.41 5.56
N LEU A 46 -5.80 17.30 5.39
CA LEU A 46 -6.76 17.40 6.48
C LEU A 46 -7.00 16.06 7.20
N VAL A 47 -6.85 14.93 6.49
CA VAL A 47 -7.16 13.60 7.01
C VAL A 47 -5.92 12.69 6.96
N TYR A 48 -5.53 12.23 5.77
CA TYR A 48 -4.61 11.10 5.63
C TYR A 48 -3.21 11.36 6.20
N TYR A 49 -2.70 12.59 6.08
CA TYR A 49 -1.38 13.02 6.58
C TYR A 49 -1.46 13.94 7.81
N SER A 50 -2.66 14.05 8.40
CA SER A 50 -2.84 14.87 9.60
C SER A 50 -2.22 14.22 10.84
N TRP A 51 -1.75 15.05 11.77
CA TRP A 51 -1.13 14.57 13.01
C TRP A 51 -2.06 13.70 13.86
N TRP A 52 -3.37 14.00 13.85
CA TRP A 52 -4.35 13.23 14.61
C TRP A 52 -4.57 11.83 14.01
N PHE A 53 -4.58 11.70 12.68
CA PHE A 53 -4.76 10.43 12.00
C PHE A 53 -3.51 9.54 12.13
N LEU A 54 -2.32 10.15 12.03
CA LEU A 54 -1.05 9.46 12.29
C LEU A 54 -0.96 9.00 13.75
N GLY A 55 -1.37 9.84 14.70
CA GLY A 55 -1.44 9.49 16.12
C GLY A 55 -2.39 8.32 16.40
N LEU A 56 -3.54 8.29 15.70
CA LEU A 56 -4.51 7.19 15.79
C LEU A 56 -3.91 5.87 15.26
N GLN A 57 -3.19 5.91 14.14
CA GLN A 57 -2.49 4.75 13.58
C GLN A 57 -1.38 4.27 14.52
N ALA A 58 -0.60 5.17 15.10
CA ALA A 58 0.45 4.84 16.08
C ALA A 58 -0.14 4.18 17.34
N LEU A 59 -1.28 4.69 17.83
CA LEU A 59 -1.99 4.10 18.96
C LEU A 59 -2.53 2.70 18.62
N PHE A 60 -3.05 2.50 17.42
CA PHE A 60 -3.48 1.20 16.94
C PHE A 60 -2.30 0.21 16.82
N ALA A 61 -1.16 0.66 16.26
CA ALA A 61 0.06 -0.15 16.22
C ALA A 61 0.53 -0.56 17.62
N THR A 62 0.49 0.35 18.57
CA THR A 62 0.83 0.07 19.99
C THR A 62 -0.12 -0.96 20.59
N ASN A 63 -1.43 -0.83 20.37
CA ASN A 63 -2.42 -1.79 20.84
C ASN A 63 -2.14 -3.20 20.28
N VAL A 64 -1.89 -3.33 18.98
CA VAL A 64 -1.58 -4.60 18.33
C VAL A 64 -0.27 -5.19 18.87
N ALA A 65 0.79 -4.40 19.02
CA ALA A 65 2.08 -4.84 19.55
C ALA A 65 1.95 -5.37 20.99
N LEU A 66 1.25 -4.65 21.86
CA LEU A 66 1.00 -5.07 23.24
C LEU A 66 0.11 -6.31 23.31
N SER A 67 -0.87 -6.44 22.42
CA SER A 67 -1.70 -7.66 22.33
C SER A 67 -0.88 -8.89 21.96
N ILE A 68 0.11 -8.76 21.05
CA ILE A 68 1.05 -9.82 20.71
C ILE A 68 1.92 -10.17 21.93
N ALA A 69 2.49 -9.16 22.60
CA ALA A 69 3.38 -9.34 23.74
C ALA A 69 2.69 -10.06 24.92
N ASN A 70 1.44 -9.69 25.21
CA ASN A 70 0.67 -10.28 26.30
C ASN A 70 0.30 -11.77 26.07
N LEU A 71 0.41 -12.26 24.84
CA LEU A 71 0.13 -13.67 24.52
C LEU A 71 1.37 -14.57 24.63
N PHE A 72 2.51 -14.04 24.98
CA PHE A 72 3.73 -14.84 25.21
C PHE A 72 3.56 -15.77 26.45
N PRO A 73 4.04 -17.05 26.41
CA PRO A 73 4.69 -17.75 25.31
C PRO A 73 3.70 -18.22 24.22
N TRP A 74 4.11 -18.06 22.95
CA TRP A 74 3.27 -18.37 21.80
C TRP A 74 3.23 -19.88 21.54
N GLY A 75 2.10 -20.54 21.82
CA GLY A 75 1.88 -21.93 21.47
C GLY A 75 1.64 -22.11 19.95
N ARG A 76 1.93 -23.32 19.43
CA ARG A 76 1.73 -23.66 18.00
C ARG A 76 0.32 -23.34 17.47
N LYS A 77 -0.71 -23.50 18.29
CA LYS A 77 -2.11 -23.20 17.94
C LYS A 77 -2.39 -21.69 17.75
N ARG A 78 -1.45 -20.81 18.14
CA ARG A 78 -1.56 -19.34 18.04
C ARG A 78 -0.71 -18.72 16.91
N ILE A 79 0.01 -19.54 16.12
CA ILE A 79 0.89 -19.05 15.05
C ILE A 79 0.10 -18.21 14.02
N GLY A 80 -1.08 -18.67 13.62
CA GLY A 80 -1.92 -17.92 12.69
C GLY A 80 -2.33 -16.55 13.25
N PHE A 81 -2.72 -16.49 14.53
CA PHE A 81 -3.00 -15.23 15.21
C PHE A 81 -1.77 -14.30 15.23
N LEU A 82 -0.61 -14.83 15.59
CA LEU A 82 0.64 -14.07 15.63
C LEU A 82 0.98 -13.50 14.25
N MET A 83 0.88 -14.31 13.19
CA MET A 83 1.15 -13.88 11.82
C MET A 83 0.20 -12.78 11.36
N THR A 84 -1.11 -12.90 11.61
CA THR A 84 -2.08 -11.88 11.24
C THR A 84 -1.84 -10.56 11.96
N HIS A 85 -1.49 -10.57 13.25
CA HIS A 85 -1.25 -9.33 13.99
C HIS A 85 0.13 -8.73 13.69
N ALA A 86 1.16 -9.55 13.50
CA ALA A 86 2.48 -9.08 13.06
C ALA A 86 2.42 -8.47 11.66
N SER A 87 1.59 -9.01 10.75
CA SER A 87 1.40 -8.44 9.41
C SER A 87 0.77 -7.05 9.43
N LEU A 88 -0.15 -6.78 10.37
CA LEU A 88 -0.70 -5.43 10.56
C LEU A 88 0.40 -4.43 10.95
N LEU A 89 1.33 -4.84 11.83
CA LEU A 89 2.48 -4.00 12.20
C LEU A 89 3.41 -3.76 11.00
N LEU A 90 3.64 -4.79 10.17
CA LEU A 90 4.42 -4.63 8.93
C LEU A 90 3.76 -3.65 7.95
N ILE A 91 2.43 -3.77 7.76
CA ILE A 91 1.68 -2.85 6.90
C ILE A 91 1.77 -1.42 7.42
N LEU A 92 1.57 -1.21 8.73
CA LEU A 92 1.67 0.13 9.34
C LEU A 92 3.10 0.69 9.27
N ALA A 93 4.12 -0.14 9.48
CA ALA A 93 5.51 0.25 9.33
C ALA A 93 5.84 0.63 7.87
N GLY A 94 5.37 -0.17 6.90
CA GLY A 94 5.51 0.15 5.49
C GLY A 94 4.80 1.44 5.11
N ALA A 95 3.56 1.66 5.61
CA ALA A 95 2.83 2.91 5.40
C ALA A 95 3.56 4.13 6.01
N ALA A 96 4.18 3.98 7.17
CA ALA A 96 5.01 5.02 7.77
C ALA A 96 6.26 5.32 6.91
N LEU A 97 6.93 4.29 6.39
CA LEU A 97 8.07 4.48 5.46
C LEU A 97 7.65 5.17 4.17
N THR A 98 6.49 4.81 3.61
CA THR A 98 5.89 5.51 2.46
C THR A 98 5.64 6.98 2.81
N TYR A 99 5.03 7.26 3.95
CA TYR A 99 4.75 8.63 4.39
C TYR A 99 5.99 9.52 4.46
N PHE A 100 7.09 9.01 5.02
CA PHE A 100 8.33 9.79 5.20
C PHE A 100 9.26 9.75 3.98
N GLY A 101 9.18 8.72 3.14
CA GLY A 101 10.20 8.45 2.13
C GLY A 101 9.71 8.41 0.68
N LYS A 102 8.40 8.48 0.43
CA LYS A 102 7.87 8.48 -0.93
C LYS A 102 8.21 9.78 -1.64
N VAL A 103 8.75 9.63 -2.84
CA VAL A 103 8.97 10.74 -3.78
C VAL A 103 8.18 10.42 -5.04
N GLU A 104 7.43 11.40 -5.52
CA GLU A 104 6.63 11.26 -6.74
C GLU A 104 6.59 12.55 -7.54
N GLY A 105 6.26 12.44 -8.83
CA GLY A 105 6.07 13.57 -9.73
C GLY A 105 5.70 13.12 -11.14
N GLN A 106 5.51 14.08 -12.01
CA GLN A 106 5.20 13.84 -13.41
C GLN A 106 6.39 14.18 -14.29
N LEU A 107 6.60 13.37 -15.33
CA LEU A 107 7.57 13.57 -16.38
C LEU A 107 6.82 13.65 -17.72
N GLY A 108 6.69 14.86 -18.27
CA GLY A 108 6.13 15.09 -19.60
C GLY A 108 7.25 15.12 -20.62
N LEU A 109 7.10 14.39 -21.75
CA LEU A 109 8.09 14.32 -22.82
C LEU A 109 7.38 14.34 -24.17
N TRP A 110 7.82 15.23 -25.08
CA TRP A 110 7.48 15.15 -26.49
C TRP A 110 8.34 14.09 -27.20
N GLU A 111 7.86 13.56 -28.32
CA GLU A 111 8.66 12.66 -29.14
C GLU A 111 10.00 13.29 -29.53
N GLY A 112 11.08 12.53 -29.36
CA GLY A 112 12.45 12.97 -29.54
C GLY A 112 13.06 13.70 -28.33
N GLU A 113 12.26 14.09 -27.34
CA GLU A 113 12.71 14.83 -26.16
C GLU A 113 13.25 13.89 -25.06
N SER A 114 14.19 14.40 -24.29
CA SER A 114 14.77 13.72 -23.11
C SER A 114 14.56 14.56 -21.87
N GLY A 115 14.20 13.91 -20.77
CA GLY A 115 14.02 14.55 -19.46
C GLY A 115 14.51 13.71 -18.30
N SER A 116 14.97 14.40 -17.26
CA SER A 116 15.40 13.78 -15.99
C SER A 116 14.83 14.49 -14.76
N VAL A 117 13.90 15.45 -14.95
CA VAL A 117 13.34 16.26 -13.87
C VAL A 117 11.85 16.00 -13.76
N LEU A 118 11.43 15.49 -12.60
CA LEU A 118 10.02 15.38 -12.26
C LEU A 118 9.47 16.73 -11.84
N ILE A 119 8.25 17.01 -12.23
CA ILE A 119 7.53 18.24 -11.90
C ILE A 119 6.26 17.86 -11.16
N ASN A 120 6.04 18.46 -9.99
CA ASN A 120 4.75 18.46 -9.32
C ASN A 120 4.08 19.83 -9.51
N GLN A 121 2.80 19.81 -9.81
CA GLN A 121 1.97 21.00 -9.97
C GLN A 121 0.79 20.96 -9.00
N ASP A 122 0.37 22.13 -8.51
CA ASP A 122 -0.88 22.27 -7.77
C ASP A 122 -2.09 22.28 -8.73
N ALA A 123 -3.30 22.36 -8.17
CA ALA A 123 -4.55 22.41 -8.95
C ALA A 123 -4.63 23.62 -9.91
N ASN A 124 -3.80 24.64 -9.71
CA ASN A 124 -3.72 25.82 -10.55
C ASN A 124 -2.60 25.74 -11.61
N GLY A 125 -1.93 24.57 -11.72
CA GLY A 125 -0.83 24.37 -12.65
C GLY A 125 0.51 24.99 -12.22
N LYS A 126 0.60 25.53 -11.00
CA LYS A 126 1.84 26.09 -10.48
C LYS A 126 2.77 24.99 -10.00
N VAL A 127 4.02 25.01 -10.47
CA VAL A 127 5.05 24.06 -10.03
C VAL A 127 5.32 24.22 -8.53
N THR A 128 5.09 23.13 -7.79
CA THR A 128 5.28 23.07 -6.33
C THR A 128 6.61 22.44 -5.94
N SER A 129 7.09 21.48 -6.73
CA SER A 129 8.40 20.86 -6.50
C SER A 129 9.02 20.37 -7.79
N ARG A 130 10.36 20.23 -7.77
CA ARG A 130 11.15 19.60 -8.84
C ARG A 130 12.05 18.56 -8.18
N VAL A 131 12.13 17.37 -8.78
CA VAL A 131 12.97 16.28 -8.30
C VAL A 131 13.79 15.75 -9.47
N GLU A 132 15.10 15.68 -9.31
CA GLU A 132 16.00 15.12 -10.31
C GLU A 132 16.05 13.59 -10.19
N LEU A 133 15.95 12.92 -11.34
CA LEU A 133 16.13 11.48 -11.46
C LEU A 133 17.61 11.14 -11.65
N PRO A 134 18.09 9.98 -11.16
CA PRO A 134 19.45 9.51 -11.41
C PRO A 134 19.65 8.94 -12.82
N PHE A 135 18.66 9.08 -13.70
CA PHE A 135 18.65 8.68 -15.11
C PHE A 135 17.82 9.66 -15.92
N SER A 136 18.07 9.70 -17.21
CA SER A 136 17.23 10.43 -18.17
C SER A 136 16.36 9.46 -18.96
N VAL A 137 15.18 9.92 -19.35
CA VAL A 137 14.24 9.18 -20.20
C VAL A 137 14.03 9.96 -21.48
N LYS A 138 14.30 9.33 -22.62
CA LYS A 138 14.01 9.88 -23.95
C LYS A 138 12.77 9.19 -24.50
N LEU A 139 11.77 9.93 -24.95
CA LEU A 139 10.65 9.39 -25.69
C LEU A 139 11.07 9.22 -27.15
N GLU A 140 11.05 7.99 -27.66
CA GLU A 140 11.35 7.73 -29.09
C GLU A 140 10.09 7.74 -29.93
N ASP A 141 9.03 7.09 -29.43
CA ASP A 141 7.78 6.92 -30.16
C ASP A 141 6.61 6.79 -29.17
N PHE A 142 5.50 7.42 -29.47
CA PHE A 142 4.26 7.31 -28.70
C PHE A 142 3.21 6.61 -29.56
N VAL A 143 2.66 5.51 -29.07
CA VAL A 143 1.68 4.71 -29.79
C VAL A 143 0.33 4.81 -29.13
N LEU A 144 -0.64 5.42 -29.84
CA LEU A 144 -2.04 5.44 -29.45
C LEU A 144 -2.78 4.29 -30.14
N GLU A 145 -3.21 3.31 -29.36
CA GLU A 145 -4.03 2.21 -29.86
C GLU A 145 -5.51 2.60 -29.80
N THR A 146 -6.29 2.26 -30.82
CA THR A 146 -7.73 2.52 -30.87
C THR A 146 -8.50 1.21 -31.02
N TYR A 147 -9.75 1.17 -30.53
CA TYR A 147 -10.63 0.04 -30.78
C TYR A 147 -10.94 -0.07 -32.27
N GLN A 148 -10.95 -1.30 -32.80
CA GLN A 148 -11.22 -1.57 -34.21
C GLN A 148 -12.51 -0.91 -34.68
N GLY A 149 -12.42 -0.13 -35.76
CA GLY A 149 -13.54 0.59 -36.34
C GLY A 149 -14.01 1.84 -35.60
N THR A 150 -13.24 2.31 -34.61
CA THR A 150 -13.56 3.54 -33.88
C THR A 150 -12.33 4.43 -33.70
N MET A 151 -12.54 5.71 -33.40
CA MET A 151 -11.46 6.65 -33.00
C MET A 151 -11.26 6.67 -31.48
N ARG A 152 -11.89 5.76 -30.72
CA ARG A 152 -11.75 5.73 -29.26
C ARG A 152 -10.45 5.07 -28.86
N PRO A 153 -9.64 5.68 -28.00
CA PRO A 153 -8.44 5.06 -27.46
C PRO A 153 -8.76 3.76 -26.74
N SER A 154 -8.06 2.69 -27.09
CA SER A 154 -8.08 1.41 -26.39
C SER A 154 -6.88 1.24 -25.47
N GLY A 155 -5.79 1.93 -25.78
CA GLY A 155 -4.56 1.93 -25.00
C GLY A 155 -3.55 2.93 -25.54
N PHE A 156 -2.53 3.18 -24.77
CA PHE A 156 -1.39 4.01 -25.18
C PHE A 156 -0.10 3.47 -24.57
N ALA A 157 0.98 3.57 -25.32
CA ALA A 157 2.29 3.07 -24.96
C ALA A 157 3.37 4.08 -25.36
N SER A 158 4.39 4.19 -24.54
CA SER A 158 5.58 4.99 -24.80
C SER A 158 6.78 4.07 -25.03
N GLN A 159 7.43 4.19 -26.17
CA GLN A 159 8.73 3.59 -26.41
C GLN A 159 9.80 4.58 -25.97
N VAL A 160 10.60 4.19 -25.01
CA VAL A 160 11.57 5.08 -24.36
C VAL A 160 12.96 4.47 -24.36
N VAL A 161 13.97 5.32 -24.34
CA VAL A 161 15.35 4.95 -24.02
C VAL A 161 15.69 5.56 -22.67
N VAL A 162 16.07 4.70 -21.73
CA VAL A 162 16.53 5.11 -20.40
C VAL A 162 18.05 5.13 -20.38
N THR A 163 18.63 6.23 -19.93
CA THR A 163 20.08 6.42 -19.84
C THR A 163 20.47 6.76 -18.41
N ASP A 164 21.28 5.92 -17.79
CA ASP A 164 21.84 6.19 -16.45
C ASP A 164 22.85 7.35 -16.52
N ILE A 165 22.65 8.36 -15.68
CA ILE A 165 23.51 9.55 -15.65
C ILE A 165 24.94 9.18 -15.18
N ASP A 166 25.02 8.27 -14.18
CA ASP A 166 26.29 7.89 -13.55
C ASP A 166 27.18 7.03 -14.46
N THR A 167 26.55 6.10 -15.21
CA THR A 167 27.27 5.08 -15.98
C THR A 167 27.25 5.32 -17.49
N GLY A 168 26.37 6.21 -17.96
CA GLY A 168 26.14 6.44 -19.40
C GLY A 168 25.50 5.24 -20.12
N LYS A 169 25.10 4.18 -19.40
CA LYS A 169 24.46 3.02 -20.01
C LYS A 169 23.04 3.34 -20.41
N SER A 170 22.68 2.96 -21.63
CA SER A 170 21.33 3.16 -22.16
C SER A 170 20.70 1.82 -22.51
N PHE A 171 19.37 1.72 -22.34
CA PHE A 171 18.59 0.57 -22.78
C PHE A 171 17.20 1.02 -23.22
N PRO A 172 16.63 0.37 -24.25
CA PRO A 172 15.25 0.63 -24.67
C PRO A 172 14.27 -0.03 -23.73
N ALA A 173 13.12 0.61 -23.53
CA ALA A 173 12.01 0.07 -22.74
C ALA A 173 10.67 0.52 -23.33
N ARG A 174 9.60 -0.23 -23.04
CA ARG A 174 8.23 0.13 -23.38
C ARG A 174 7.42 0.28 -22.10
N ILE A 175 6.76 1.42 -21.95
CA ILE A 175 5.85 1.71 -20.84
C ILE A 175 4.45 1.78 -21.42
N TRP A 176 3.53 0.96 -20.92
CA TRP A 176 2.15 0.95 -21.37
C TRP A 176 1.19 0.76 -20.20
N MET A 177 -0.11 0.82 -20.48
CA MET A 177 -1.13 0.66 -19.44
C MET A 177 -0.92 -0.64 -18.66
N ASN A 178 -0.89 -0.55 -17.33
CA ASN A 178 -0.67 -1.67 -16.39
C ASN A 178 0.70 -2.38 -16.48
N THR A 179 1.64 -1.84 -17.26
CA THR A 179 3.01 -2.39 -17.36
C THR A 179 4.02 -1.27 -17.15
N PRO A 180 4.28 -0.92 -15.89
CA PRO A 180 5.24 0.13 -15.55
C PRO A 180 6.68 -0.34 -15.79
N LEU A 181 7.57 0.61 -16.02
CA LEU A 181 9.00 0.39 -15.99
C LEU A 181 9.52 0.57 -14.57
N HIS A 182 10.26 -0.42 -14.08
CA HIS A 182 10.97 -0.32 -12.80
C HIS A 182 12.48 -0.19 -13.03
N HIS A 183 13.08 0.90 -12.54
CA HIS A 183 14.51 1.15 -12.68
C HIS A 183 15.07 1.89 -11.46
N ARG A 184 16.15 1.37 -10.85
CA ARG A 184 16.84 1.97 -9.69
C ARG A 184 15.92 2.34 -8.51
N GLY A 185 14.88 1.55 -8.28
CA GLY A 185 13.88 1.78 -7.23
C GLY A 185 12.80 2.81 -7.58
N TRP A 186 12.82 3.35 -8.81
CA TRP A 186 11.78 4.17 -9.37
C TRP A 186 10.82 3.33 -10.21
N SER A 187 9.56 3.72 -10.21
CA SER A 187 8.50 3.12 -11.03
C SER A 187 7.90 4.21 -11.93
N LEU A 188 7.90 3.96 -13.23
CA LEU A 188 7.38 4.87 -14.25
C LEU A 188 6.09 4.28 -14.82
N PHE A 189 4.98 4.96 -14.61
CA PHE A 189 3.65 4.54 -15.06
C PHE A 189 3.18 5.44 -16.19
N GLN A 190 2.56 4.86 -17.20
CA GLN A 190 1.85 5.62 -18.23
C GLN A 190 0.62 6.28 -17.61
N SER A 191 0.59 7.61 -17.53
CA SER A 191 -0.47 8.37 -16.87
C SER A 191 -1.40 9.03 -17.87
N SER A 192 -0.85 9.80 -18.79
CA SER A 192 -1.63 10.59 -19.76
C SER A 192 -0.81 10.82 -21.03
N TYR A 193 -1.41 11.48 -21.99
CA TYR A 193 -0.72 11.93 -23.22
C TYR A 193 -1.25 13.30 -23.66
N GLN A 194 -0.51 13.96 -24.53
CA GLN A 194 -0.91 15.23 -25.17
C GLN A 194 -0.62 15.13 -26.66
N GLN A 195 -1.48 15.77 -27.46
CA GLN A 195 -1.30 15.91 -28.91
C GLN A 195 -1.45 17.38 -29.28
N ASP A 196 -0.48 17.92 -29.98
CA ASP A 196 -0.50 19.31 -30.46
C ASP A 196 0.18 19.40 -31.82
N GLY A 197 -0.58 19.89 -32.81
CA GLY A 197 -0.07 20.17 -34.17
C GLY A 197 0.59 18.98 -34.89
N GLY A 198 0.15 17.72 -34.55
CA GLY A 198 0.73 16.52 -35.13
C GLY A 198 1.95 15.97 -34.35
N ARG A 199 2.31 16.60 -33.23
CA ARG A 199 3.31 16.12 -32.30
C ARG A 199 2.60 15.38 -31.14
N GLU A 200 3.21 14.32 -30.68
CA GLU A 200 2.69 13.51 -29.57
C GLU A 200 3.63 13.61 -28.36
N ALA A 201 3.03 13.64 -27.18
CA ALA A 201 3.77 13.67 -25.93
C ALA A 201 3.18 12.66 -24.94
N THR A 202 4.05 12.05 -24.15
CA THR A 202 3.67 11.23 -23.00
C THR A 202 3.76 12.01 -21.71
N VAL A 203 2.87 11.69 -20.76
CA VAL A 203 2.98 12.11 -19.37
C VAL A 203 3.12 10.84 -18.52
N LEU A 204 4.30 10.65 -17.96
CA LEU A 204 4.60 9.54 -17.06
C LEU A 204 4.43 9.99 -15.61
N SER A 205 3.70 9.22 -14.82
CA SER A 205 3.73 9.32 -13.36
C SER A 205 4.90 8.52 -12.85
N VAL A 206 5.81 9.16 -12.14
CA VAL A 206 7.05 8.55 -11.67
C VAL A 206 7.09 8.61 -10.15
N SER A 207 7.37 7.48 -9.52
CA SER A 207 7.43 7.42 -8.05
C SER A 207 8.52 6.49 -7.56
N LYS A 208 9.03 6.81 -6.37
CA LYS A 208 9.91 5.94 -5.58
C LYS A 208 9.29 5.79 -4.21
N ASP A 209 8.90 4.57 -3.85
CA ASP A 209 8.23 4.28 -2.59
C ASP A 209 9.00 3.20 -1.82
N PRO A 210 9.74 3.57 -0.76
CA PRO A 210 10.52 2.62 0.04
C PRO A 210 9.64 1.71 0.91
N GLY A 211 8.40 2.10 1.20
CA GLY A 211 7.47 1.32 2.02
C GLY A 211 6.73 0.24 1.24
N GLN A 212 6.63 0.37 -0.08
CA GLN A 212 5.81 -0.49 -0.94
C GLN A 212 6.10 -1.99 -0.74
N LEU A 213 7.37 -2.39 -0.79
CA LEU A 213 7.74 -3.80 -0.63
C LEU A 213 7.32 -4.36 0.74
N ILE A 214 7.51 -3.58 1.81
CA ILE A 214 7.15 -3.97 3.18
C ILE A 214 5.64 -4.16 3.31
N VAL A 215 4.84 -3.27 2.71
CA VAL A 215 3.38 -3.39 2.68
C VAL A 215 2.96 -4.66 1.94
N PHE A 216 3.55 -4.98 0.78
CA PHE A 216 3.24 -6.21 0.05
C PHE A 216 3.61 -7.48 0.82
N VAL A 217 4.76 -7.49 1.50
CA VAL A 217 5.14 -8.59 2.41
C VAL A 217 4.13 -8.70 3.54
N GLY A 218 3.69 -7.56 4.10
CA GLY A 218 2.63 -7.51 5.11
C GLY A 218 1.32 -8.14 4.60
N TYR A 219 0.86 -7.80 3.40
CA TYR A 219 -0.35 -8.40 2.80
C TYR A 219 -0.22 -9.91 2.59
N ALA A 220 0.89 -10.37 2.04
CA ALA A 220 1.13 -11.81 1.86
C ALA A 220 1.12 -12.56 3.21
N THR A 221 1.79 -12.00 4.22
CA THR A 221 1.82 -12.55 5.58
C THR A 221 0.43 -12.55 6.23
N LEU A 222 -0.38 -11.50 6.00
CA LEU A 222 -1.76 -11.41 6.50
C LEU A 222 -2.62 -12.55 5.93
N VAL A 223 -2.59 -12.73 4.61
CA VAL A 223 -3.37 -13.79 3.95
C VAL A 223 -2.95 -15.17 4.45
N LEU A 224 -1.65 -15.44 4.53
CA LEU A 224 -1.15 -16.71 5.06
C LEU A 224 -1.56 -16.91 6.54
N GLY A 225 -1.47 -15.87 7.36
CA GLY A 225 -1.91 -15.89 8.74
C GLY A 225 -3.40 -16.21 8.89
N MET A 226 -4.27 -15.61 8.07
CA MET A 226 -5.71 -15.88 8.06
C MET A 226 -6.02 -17.33 7.65
N ILE A 227 -5.32 -17.86 6.63
CA ILE A 227 -5.45 -19.27 6.23
C ILE A 227 -5.08 -20.20 7.40
N LEU A 228 -3.97 -19.92 8.08
CA LEU A 228 -3.55 -20.71 9.25
C LEU A 228 -4.55 -20.64 10.42
N VAL A 229 -5.14 -19.47 10.68
CA VAL A 229 -6.23 -19.32 11.67
C VAL A 229 -7.40 -20.19 11.28
N LEU A 230 -7.84 -20.15 10.02
CA LEU A 230 -8.96 -20.93 9.51
C LEU A 230 -8.69 -22.44 9.67
N LEU A 231 -7.53 -22.92 9.21
CA LEU A 231 -7.14 -24.33 9.31
C LEU A 231 -7.09 -24.79 10.77
N THR A 232 -6.54 -23.98 11.67
CA THR A 232 -6.50 -24.27 13.10
C THR A 232 -7.91 -24.36 13.70
N ARG A 233 -8.81 -23.45 13.32
CA ARG A 233 -10.21 -23.46 13.79
C ARG A 233 -10.97 -24.67 13.28
N VAL A 234 -10.82 -25.04 12.01
CA VAL A 234 -11.44 -26.24 11.43
C VAL A 234 -10.93 -27.51 12.12
N SER A 235 -9.61 -27.62 12.38
CA SER A 235 -9.05 -28.76 13.10
C SER A 235 -9.62 -28.87 14.53
N GLN A 236 -9.67 -27.74 15.24
CA GLN A 236 -10.25 -27.71 16.61
C GLN A 236 -11.74 -28.08 16.64
N ALA A 237 -12.52 -27.65 15.65
CA ALA A 237 -13.93 -28.02 15.53
C ALA A 237 -14.08 -29.52 15.35
N ARG A 238 -13.32 -30.12 14.40
CA ARG A 238 -13.33 -31.57 14.16
C ARG A 238 -12.91 -32.39 15.41
N GLU A 239 -11.89 -31.92 16.15
CA GLU A 239 -11.47 -32.56 17.41
C GLU A 239 -12.59 -32.54 18.46
N ARG A 240 -13.31 -31.42 18.57
CA ARG A 240 -14.47 -31.28 19.48
C ARG A 240 -15.60 -32.21 19.10
N ASP A 241 -16.02 -32.23 17.83
CA ASP A 241 -17.09 -33.07 17.32
C ASP A 241 -16.76 -34.56 17.54
N ALA A 242 -15.50 -34.97 17.33
CA ALA A 242 -15.05 -36.33 17.58
C ALA A 242 -15.05 -36.70 19.08
N LEU A 243 -14.75 -35.75 19.97
CA LEU A 243 -14.83 -35.93 21.41
C LEU A 243 -16.29 -36.06 21.88
N GLU A 244 -17.18 -35.20 21.40
CA GLU A 244 -18.61 -35.24 21.70
C GLU A 244 -19.25 -36.58 21.26
N ALA A 245 -18.88 -37.05 20.04
CA ALA A 245 -19.32 -38.36 19.56
C ALA A 245 -18.85 -39.51 20.44
N LYS A 246 -17.61 -39.48 20.96
CA LYS A 246 -17.08 -40.48 21.88
C LYS A 246 -17.78 -40.44 23.25
N VAL A 247 -18.06 -39.28 23.79
CA VAL A 247 -18.79 -39.10 25.06
C VAL A 247 -20.21 -39.65 24.94
N SER A 248 -20.91 -39.35 23.83
CA SER A 248 -22.27 -39.84 23.59
C SER A 248 -22.34 -41.37 23.39
N ALA A 249 -21.29 -41.97 22.80
CA ALA A 249 -21.22 -43.40 22.54
C ALA A 249 -20.75 -44.26 23.76
N GLY A 250 -19.99 -43.67 24.69
CA GLY A 250 -19.29 -44.41 25.73
C GLY A 250 -19.58 -44.03 27.19
N GLY A 251 -20.52 -43.14 27.49
CA GLY A 251 -20.87 -42.74 28.87
C GLY A 251 -19.72 -42.08 29.66
N MET A 252 -18.71 -41.54 28.98
CA MET A 252 -17.54 -40.92 29.61
C MET A 252 -17.84 -39.44 29.91
N SER A 253 -17.67 -39.01 31.19
CA SER A 253 -17.81 -37.62 31.60
C SER A 253 -16.71 -36.73 30.98
N LEU A 254 -17.07 -35.54 30.52
CA LEU A 254 -16.11 -34.53 30.03
C LEU A 254 -15.16 -34.12 31.17
N PRO A 255 -13.85 -34.01 30.92
CA PRO A 255 -12.94 -33.39 31.87
C PRO A 255 -13.29 -31.88 32.00
N THR A 256 -13.53 -31.45 33.24
CA THR A 256 -13.83 -30.07 33.65
C THR A 256 -12.65 -29.11 33.41
#